data_45748eb3989c5d5776a4ac5faa20966c
#
_entry.id   45748eb3989c5d5776a4ac5faa20966c
#
_cell.length_a   1.000
_cell.length_b   1.000
_cell.length_c   1.000
_cell.angle_alpha   90.00
_cell.angle_beta   90.00
_cell.angle_gamma   90.00
#
_symmetry.space_group_name_H-M   'P 1'
#
loop_
_entity.id
_entity.type
_entity.pdbx_description
1 polymer ?
#
loop_
_entity_poly.entity_id
_entity_poly.type
_entity_poly.pdbx_seq_one_letter_code
_entity_poly.pdbx_strand_id
1 'polypeptide(L)'
;GAPPLAIDASTGELTIHPTVQGEFAVGVMVQELRNGVILSETRRDFKFVVVLCDMDIFSAVQEQDDFCSGLALDFENVSVNGSFWEWNFGDPSTTQDVSDELDPTWTYAAPGTYTITLVANPGWPCADTSTSVFEAHLPLEPTFATPEVQCAGEQLELVALGNFTSAAVVSWDLGATASPSTATGTVVQASYSGLGRYPILLSVTENGCEASYVDSVSVFPYPTADFDSEREACV
;
A
#
# COMPACT_ATOMS: atom_id res chain seq x y z
N GLY A 1 -16.27 -38.80 -9.88
CA GLY A 1 -16.70 -37.46 -10.24
C GLY A 1 -17.88 -37.05 -9.36
N ALA A 2 -18.03 -35.79 -9.08
CA ALA A 2 -19.22 -35.28 -8.41
C ALA A 2 -20.47 -35.55 -9.25
N PRO A 3 -21.64 -35.78 -8.64
CA PRO A 3 -22.86 -35.94 -9.41
C PRO A 3 -23.13 -34.64 -10.22
N PRO A 4 -23.69 -34.75 -11.43
CA PRO A 4 -23.95 -33.57 -12.27
C PRO A 4 -25.00 -32.62 -11.69
N LEU A 5 -25.73 -33.07 -10.67
CA LEU A 5 -26.72 -32.31 -9.92
C LEU A 5 -26.73 -32.83 -8.47
N ALA A 6 -26.62 -31.95 -7.52
CA ALA A 6 -26.71 -32.26 -6.08
C ALA A 6 -27.55 -31.21 -5.35
N ILE A 7 -28.21 -31.61 -4.28
CA ILE A 7 -28.87 -30.69 -3.35
C ILE A 7 -28.35 -30.97 -1.95
N ASP A 8 -27.97 -29.93 -1.21
CA ASP A 8 -27.63 -30.05 0.19
C ASP A 8 -28.94 -30.13 1.03
N ALA A 9 -29.11 -31.21 1.72
CA ALA A 9 -30.35 -31.45 2.48
C ALA A 9 -30.51 -30.55 3.70
N SER A 10 -29.45 -29.89 4.17
CA SER A 10 -29.46 -29.00 5.34
C SER A 10 -29.69 -27.54 4.96
N THR A 11 -29.10 -27.10 3.87
CA THR A 11 -29.19 -25.71 3.40
C THR A 11 -30.21 -25.52 2.29
N GLY A 12 -30.54 -26.58 1.56
CA GLY A 12 -31.40 -26.55 0.36
C GLY A 12 -30.63 -26.01 -0.88
N GLU A 13 -29.32 -25.85 -0.79
CA GLU A 13 -28.48 -25.38 -1.90
C GLU A 13 -28.45 -26.40 -3.01
N LEU A 14 -28.69 -25.96 -4.23
CA LEU A 14 -28.68 -26.77 -5.45
C LEU A 14 -27.38 -26.50 -6.24
N THR A 15 -26.51 -27.50 -6.31
CA THR A 15 -25.26 -27.44 -7.08
C THR A 15 -25.41 -28.17 -8.40
N ILE A 16 -25.05 -27.52 -9.51
CA ILE A 16 -25.14 -28.08 -10.85
C ILE A 16 -23.76 -27.98 -11.53
N HIS A 17 -23.28 -29.12 -12.08
CA HIS A 17 -22.05 -29.20 -12.87
C HIS A 17 -22.38 -29.69 -14.29
N PRO A 18 -22.85 -28.81 -15.18
CA PRO A 18 -23.25 -29.22 -16.53
C PRO A 18 -22.01 -29.57 -17.37
N THR A 19 -22.07 -30.67 -18.07
CA THR A 19 -21.01 -31.13 -19.02
C THR A 19 -21.46 -31.05 -20.48
N VAL A 20 -22.70 -30.66 -20.71
CA VAL A 20 -23.30 -30.55 -22.04
C VAL A 20 -24.17 -29.32 -22.12
N GLN A 21 -24.09 -28.62 -23.27
CA GLN A 21 -24.96 -27.48 -23.55
C GLN A 21 -26.40 -27.93 -23.77
N GLY A 22 -27.33 -27.03 -23.44
CA GLY A 22 -28.75 -27.25 -23.70
C GLY A 22 -29.65 -26.61 -22.67
N GLU A 23 -30.93 -26.83 -22.83
CA GLU A 23 -31.95 -26.47 -21.84
C GLU A 23 -32.28 -27.69 -20.98
N PHE A 24 -32.16 -27.53 -19.68
CA PHE A 24 -32.42 -28.60 -18.73
C PHE A 24 -33.56 -28.20 -17.80
N ALA A 25 -34.52 -29.11 -17.59
CA ALA A 25 -35.54 -28.98 -16.59
C ALA A 25 -35.15 -29.84 -15.36
N VAL A 26 -35.14 -29.23 -14.19
CA VAL A 26 -34.85 -29.91 -12.92
C VAL A 26 -36.05 -29.74 -12.03
N GLY A 27 -36.60 -30.86 -11.57
CA GLY A 27 -37.66 -30.88 -10.56
C GLY A 27 -37.08 -31.17 -9.17
N VAL A 28 -37.36 -30.33 -8.20
CA VAL A 28 -37.05 -30.55 -6.78
C VAL A 28 -38.34 -30.84 -6.06
N MET A 29 -38.35 -31.94 -5.27
CA MET A 29 -39.47 -32.35 -4.44
C MET A 29 -39.03 -32.29 -2.98
N VAL A 30 -39.78 -31.57 -2.17
CA VAL A 30 -39.60 -31.48 -0.72
C VAL A 30 -40.78 -32.19 -0.07
N GLN A 31 -40.47 -33.12 0.83
CA GLN A 31 -41.49 -33.88 1.59
C GLN A 31 -41.35 -33.61 3.09
N GLU A 32 -42.42 -33.23 3.73
CA GLU A 32 -42.51 -33.20 5.18
C GLU A 32 -42.88 -34.61 5.69
N LEU A 33 -42.02 -35.19 6.54
CA LEU A 33 -42.27 -36.49 7.15
C LEU A 33 -42.45 -36.35 8.68
N ARG A 34 -43.46 -37.06 9.22
CA ARG A 34 -43.61 -37.20 10.65
C ARG A 34 -43.80 -38.69 10.98
N ASN A 35 -42.92 -39.24 11.80
CA ASN A 35 -42.86 -40.67 12.12
C ASN A 35 -42.86 -41.58 10.87
N GLY A 36 -42.18 -41.20 9.82
CA GLY A 36 -42.10 -41.94 8.56
C GLY A 36 -43.31 -41.81 7.62
N VAL A 37 -44.30 -41.00 7.99
CA VAL A 37 -45.49 -40.72 7.17
C VAL A 37 -45.31 -39.34 6.48
N ILE A 38 -45.50 -39.31 5.15
CA ILE A 38 -45.49 -38.08 4.39
C ILE A 38 -46.75 -37.26 4.73
N LEU A 39 -46.57 -36.07 5.25
CA LEU A 39 -47.65 -35.13 5.60
C LEU A 39 -47.93 -34.13 4.47
N SER A 40 -46.91 -33.69 3.81
CA SER A 40 -47.02 -32.77 2.69
C SER A 40 -45.93 -33.01 1.65
N GLU A 41 -46.21 -32.63 0.42
CA GLU A 41 -45.26 -32.67 -0.71
C GLU A 41 -45.36 -31.36 -1.49
N THR A 42 -44.21 -30.74 -1.73
CA THR A 42 -44.11 -29.55 -2.55
C THR A 42 -43.12 -29.82 -3.68
N ARG A 43 -43.50 -29.51 -4.92
CA ARG A 43 -42.65 -29.62 -6.11
C ARG A 43 -42.33 -28.23 -6.66
N ARG A 44 -41.10 -28.06 -7.10
CA ARG A 44 -40.62 -26.89 -7.81
C ARG A 44 -39.83 -27.33 -9.05
N ASP A 45 -40.18 -26.76 -10.20
CA ASP A 45 -39.48 -27.00 -11.46
C ASP A 45 -38.64 -25.77 -11.79
N PHE A 46 -37.38 -26.00 -12.16
CA PHE A 46 -36.44 -24.98 -12.58
C PHE A 46 -35.98 -25.27 -14.00
N LYS A 47 -35.86 -24.25 -14.84
CA LYS A 47 -35.26 -24.32 -16.14
C LYS A 47 -33.88 -23.70 -16.12
N PHE A 48 -32.85 -24.46 -16.47
CA PHE A 48 -31.48 -24.01 -16.64
C PHE A 48 -31.10 -24.04 -18.10
N VAL A 49 -30.44 -22.95 -18.56
CA VAL A 49 -29.89 -22.89 -19.92
C VAL A 49 -28.38 -22.94 -19.76
N VAL A 50 -27.78 -24.00 -20.32
CA VAL A 50 -26.32 -24.15 -20.34
C VAL A 50 -25.84 -23.76 -21.70
N VAL A 51 -25.06 -22.70 -21.74
CA VAL A 51 -24.43 -22.17 -22.97
C VAL A 51 -22.92 -22.35 -22.88
N LEU A 52 -22.22 -22.34 -24.01
CA LEU A 52 -20.77 -22.14 -24.00
C LEU A 52 -20.48 -20.76 -23.41
N CYS A 53 -19.36 -20.62 -22.72
CA CYS A 53 -18.77 -19.31 -22.48
C CYS A 53 -18.31 -18.77 -23.84
N ASP A 54 -19.21 -18.09 -24.53
CA ASP A 54 -18.95 -17.57 -25.88
C ASP A 54 -18.21 -16.22 -25.85
N MET A 55 -17.92 -15.71 -24.64
CA MET A 55 -17.10 -14.52 -24.43
C MET A 55 -15.78 -14.94 -23.81
N ASP A 56 -14.70 -14.62 -24.50
CA ASP A 56 -13.37 -14.75 -23.94
C ASP A 56 -13.28 -13.86 -22.68
N ILE A 57 -13.04 -14.47 -21.53
CA ILE A 57 -12.77 -13.79 -20.28
C ILE A 57 -11.27 -13.58 -20.19
N PHE A 58 -10.87 -12.35 -19.94
CA PHE A 58 -9.48 -11.99 -19.72
C PHE A 58 -9.36 -11.39 -18.33
N SER A 59 -8.65 -12.08 -17.45
CA SER A 59 -8.23 -11.54 -16.16
C SER A 59 -7.08 -10.57 -16.36
N ALA A 60 -7.16 -9.39 -15.77
CA ALA A 60 -6.07 -8.42 -15.78
C ALA A 60 -6.12 -7.52 -14.56
N VAL A 61 -4.96 -7.28 -13.97
CA VAL A 61 -4.73 -6.33 -12.89
C VAL A 61 -4.03 -5.12 -13.48
N GLN A 62 -4.47 -3.90 -13.14
CA GLN A 62 -3.78 -2.67 -13.50
C GLN A 62 -2.35 -2.71 -12.93
N GLU A 63 -1.36 -2.32 -13.72
CA GLU A 63 0.02 -2.19 -13.23
C GLU A 63 0.10 -1.10 -12.17
N GLN A 64 0.96 -1.32 -11.18
CA GLN A 64 1.20 -0.34 -10.13
C GLN A 64 1.83 0.93 -10.72
N ASP A 65 1.23 2.07 -10.45
CA ASP A 65 1.70 3.40 -10.86
C ASP A 65 1.99 4.33 -9.66
N ASP A 66 1.47 4.00 -8.47
CA ASP A 66 1.76 4.70 -7.22
C ASP A 66 2.60 3.81 -6.27
N PHE A 67 3.79 4.28 -5.94
CA PHE A 67 4.71 3.66 -4.98
C PHE A 67 4.76 4.41 -3.65
N CYS A 68 3.93 5.44 -3.46
CA CYS A 68 4.00 6.38 -2.35
C CYS A 68 2.91 6.17 -1.29
N SER A 69 1.93 5.32 -1.55
CA SER A 69 0.77 5.06 -0.68
C SER A 69 1.12 4.30 0.61
N GLY A 70 2.36 3.87 0.76
CA GLY A 70 2.81 3.15 1.94
C GLY A 70 2.56 1.64 1.83
N LEU A 71 2.12 1.04 2.94
CA LEU A 71 1.85 -0.40 2.99
C LEU A 71 0.41 -0.77 2.58
N ALA A 72 -0.49 0.21 2.48
CA ALA A 72 -1.85 0.02 1.99
C ALA A 72 -1.87 0.28 0.48
N LEU A 73 -2.15 -0.75 -0.31
CA LEU A 73 -2.18 -0.68 -1.78
C LEU A 73 -3.59 -0.89 -2.28
N ASP A 74 -3.99 -0.08 -3.24
CA ASP A 74 -5.24 -0.21 -3.98
C ASP A 74 -5.00 -1.00 -5.25
N PHE A 75 -5.92 -1.92 -5.57
CA PHE A 75 -5.84 -2.77 -6.74
C PHE A 75 -7.00 -2.49 -7.66
N GLU A 76 -6.71 -2.19 -8.91
CA GLU A 76 -7.72 -1.95 -9.94
C GLU A 76 -7.84 -3.17 -10.85
N ASN A 77 -9.07 -3.66 -11.01
CA ASN A 77 -9.43 -4.77 -11.87
C ASN A 77 -9.76 -4.25 -13.28
N VAL A 78 -8.91 -4.56 -14.23
CA VAL A 78 -9.10 -4.20 -15.64
C VAL A 78 -9.46 -5.42 -16.50
N SER A 79 -10.00 -6.45 -15.88
CA SER A 79 -10.46 -7.67 -16.57
C SER A 79 -11.65 -7.40 -17.49
N VAL A 80 -11.78 -8.25 -18.51
CA VAL A 80 -12.83 -8.12 -19.51
C VAL A 80 -13.77 -9.33 -19.43
N ASN A 81 -15.08 -9.07 -19.48
CA ASN A 81 -16.16 -10.07 -19.50
C ASN A 81 -16.27 -10.95 -18.23
N GLY A 82 -15.56 -10.61 -17.14
CA GLY A 82 -15.73 -11.25 -15.84
C GLY A 82 -16.97 -10.75 -15.10
N SER A 83 -17.48 -11.58 -14.15
CA SER A 83 -18.62 -11.23 -13.30
C SER A 83 -18.35 -11.51 -11.81
N PHE A 84 -17.37 -12.35 -11.53
CA PHE A 84 -16.95 -12.74 -10.19
C PHE A 84 -15.43 -12.69 -10.09
N TRP A 85 -14.91 -12.35 -8.93
CA TRP A 85 -13.50 -12.10 -8.70
C TRP A 85 -13.01 -12.90 -7.50
N GLU A 86 -11.79 -13.37 -7.57
CA GLU A 86 -11.04 -13.90 -6.43
C GLU A 86 -9.62 -13.38 -6.50
N TRP A 87 -9.29 -12.55 -5.53
CA TRP A 87 -7.97 -11.99 -5.34
C TRP A 87 -7.19 -12.79 -4.31
N ASN A 88 -5.89 -12.92 -4.56
CA ASN A 88 -4.89 -13.29 -3.56
C ASN A 88 -3.76 -12.27 -3.62
N PHE A 89 -3.47 -11.63 -2.50
CA PHE A 89 -2.50 -10.53 -2.43
C PHE A 89 -1.06 -11.01 -2.20
N GLY A 90 -0.83 -12.32 -2.10
CA GLY A 90 0.50 -12.92 -1.98
C GLY A 90 1.23 -12.54 -0.68
N ASP A 91 0.50 -12.22 0.39
CA ASP A 91 1.07 -11.88 1.69
C ASP A 91 1.45 -13.15 2.46
N PRO A 92 2.76 -13.48 2.61
CA PRO A 92 3.17 -14.71 3.27
C PRO A 92 2.94 -14.69 4.79
N SER A 93 2.55 -13.56 5.36
CA SER A 93 2.31 -13.40 6.80
C SER A 93 0.93 -13.92 7.23
N THR A 94 0.02 -14.13 6.27
CA THR A 94 -1.37 -14.53 6.54
C THR A 94 -1.89 -15.49 5.46
N THR A 95 -3.01 -16.15 5.73
CA THR A 95 -3.77 -16.91 4.74
C THR A 95 -5.15 -16.28 4.48
N GLN A 96 -5.35 -15.05 4.97
CA GLN A 96 -6.58 -14.28 4.80
C GLN A 96 -6.40 -13.13 3.81
N ASP A 97 -5.33 -13.16 3.04
CA ASP A 97 -4.95 -12.19 2.01
C ASP A 97 -5.74 -12.41 0.71
N VAL A 98 -7.06 -12.46 0.84
CA VAL A 98 -8.00 -12.71 -0.25
C VAL A 98 -9.14 -11.69 -0.24
N SER A 99 -9.73 -11.42 -1.42
CA SER A 99 -10.92 -10.58 -1.57
C SER A 99 -11.76 -11.06 -2.76
N ASP A 100 -13.06 -10.76 -2.75
CA ASP A 100 -13.99 -10.94 -3.87
C ASP A 100 -14.55 -9.60 -4.40
N GLU A 101 -14.02 -8.48 -3.89
CA GLU A 101 -14.37 -7.14 -4.34
C GLU A 101 -13.82 -6.88 -5.75
N LEU A 102 -14.46 -5.93 -6.48
CA LEU A 102 -14.00 -5.55 -7.81
C LEU A 102 -12.61 -4.90 -7.74
N ASP A 103 -12.48 -3.87 -6.92
CA ASP A 103 -11.27 -3.06 -6.74
C ASP A 103 -10.93 -3.01 -5.25
N PRO A 104 -10.25 -4.02 -4.72
CA PRO A 104 -9.93 -4.12 -3.30
C PRO A 104 -8.73 -3.28 -2.90
N THR A 105 -8.64 -2.98 -1.61
CA THR A 105 -7.43 -2.47 -0.95
C THR A 105 -6.87 -3.54 -0.03
N TRP A 106 -5.55 -3.73 -0.02
CA TRP A 106 -4.87 -4.60 0.94
C TRP A 106 -3.76 -3.86 1.67
N THR A 107 -3.61 -4.11 2.98
CA THR A 107 -2.55 -3.53 3.79
C THR A 107 -1.55 -4.60 4.19
N TYR A 108 -0.34 -4.51 3.68
CA TYR A 108 0.75 -5.42 4.04
C TYR A 108 1.34 -5.10 5.41
N ALA A 109 1.81 -6.13 6.11
CA ALA A 109 2.44 -5.98 7.42
C ALA A 109 3.88 -5.43 7.36
N ALA A 110 4.53 -5.52 6.20
CA ALA A 110 5.92 -5.11 5.99
C ALA A 110 6.13 -4.59 4.56
N PRO A 111 7.16 -3.76 4.32
CA PRO A 111 7.58 -3.44 2.98
C PRO A 111 8.12 -4.69 2.27
N GLY A 112 7.89 -4.77 0.96
CA GLY A 112 8.31 -5.92 0.16
C GLY A 112 7.71 -5.93 -1.23
N THR A 113 8.08 -6.96 -1.98
CA THR A 113 7.55 -7.24 -3.32
C THR A 113 6.57 -8.40 -3.22
N TYR A 114 5.35 -8.20 -3.66
CA TYR A 114 4.25 -9.15 -3.55
C TYR A 114 3.73 -9.53 -4.93
N THR A 115 3.41 -10.83 -5.12
CA THR A 115 2.80 -11.32 -6.35
C THR A 115 1.30 -11.46 -6.14
N ILE A 116 0.55 -10.60 -6.82
CA ILE A 116 -0.90 -10.58 -6.76
C ILE A 116 -1.45 -11.54 -7.80
N THR A 117 -2.47 -12.29 -7.43
CA THR A 117 -3.20 -13.17 -8.34
C THR A 117 -4.66 -12.74 -8.38
N LEU A 118 -5.20 -12.56 -9.58
CA LEU A 118 -6.62 -12.32 -9.82
C LEU A 118 -7.20 -13.45 -10.67
N VAL A 119 -8.26 -14.07 -10.19
CA VAL A 119 -9.05 -15.04 -10.94
C VAL A 119 -10.39 -14.40 -11.30
N ALA A 120 -10.66 -14.29 -12.59
CA ALA A 120 -11.97 -13.90 -13.11
C ALA A 120 -12.86 -15.14 -13.25
N ASN A 121 -14.08 -15.09 -12.73
CA ASN A 121 -15.07 -16.17 -12.68
C ASN A 121 -14.52 -17.48 -12.07
N PRO A 122 -14.03 -17.46 -10.81
CA PRO A 122 -13.45 -18.63 -10.16
C PRO A 122 -14.43 -19.80 -10.11
N GLY A 123 -13.91 -21.01 -10.39
CA GLY A 123 -14.69 -22.25 -10.41
C GLY A 123 -15.54 -22.48 -11.68
N TRP A 124 -15.54 -21.57 -12.63
CA TRP A 124 -16.24 -21.72 -13.91
C TRP A 124 -15.30 -22.30 -14.98
N PRO A 125 -15.86 -23.02 -15.99
CA PRO A 125 -15.03 -23.57 -17.08
C PRO A 125 -14.30 -22.52 -17.93
N CYS A 126 -14.78 -21.27 -17.90
CA CYS A 126 -14.20 -20.11 -18.57
C CYS A 126 -13.51 -19.14 -17.58
N ALA A 127 -13.03 -19.63 -16.43
CA ALA A 127 -12.22 -18.84 -15.54
C ALA A 127 -10.88 -18.50 -16.22
N ASP A 128 -10.41 -17.29 -16.00
CA ASP A 128 -9.07 -16.86 -16.41
C ASP A 128 -8.31 -16.29 -15.22
N THR A 129 -6.98 -16.36 -15.25
CA THR A 129 -6.13 -15.97 -14.15
C THR A 129 -4.99 -15.08 -14.63
N SER A 130 -4.79 -13.98 -13.95
CA SER A 130 -3.64 -13.09 -14.16
C SER A 130 -2.83 -12.95 -12.88
N THR A 131 -1.57 -12.57 -13.05
CA THR A 131 -0.67 -12.22 -11.95
C THR A 131 0.01 -10.90 -12.25
N SER A 132 0.24 -10.09 -11.22
CA SER A 132 1.00 -8.86 -11.30
C SER A 132 1.91 -8.75 -10.08
N VAL A 133 2.95 -7.93 -10.18
CA VAL A 133 3.90 -7.70 -9.10
C VAL A 133 3.72 -6.29 -8.58
N PHE A 134 3.57 -6.16 -7.29
CA PHE A 134 3.42 -4.89 -6.59
C PHE A 134 4.49 -4.73 -5.51
N GLU A 135 4.89 -3.49 -5.28
CA GLU A 135 5.88 -3.14 -4.27
C GLU A 135 5.25 -2.26 -3.19
N ALA A 136 5.30 -2.73 -1.94
CA ALA A 136 4.89 -1.96 -0.77
C ALA A 136 6.12 -1.34 -0.11
N HIS A 137 6.10 -0.03 0.10
CA HIS A 137 7.18 0.72 0.72
C HIS A 137 6.67 1.43 1.97
N LEU A 138 7.55 1.69 2.94
CA LEU A 138 7.21 2.61 4.03
C LEU A 138 7.10 4.03 3.48
N PRO A 139 6.18 4.86 4.00
CA PRO A 139 6.12 6.27 3.65
C PRO A 139 7.44 6.96 3.96
N LEU A 140 7.87 7.89 3.12
CA LEU A 140 9.03 8.72 3.40
C LEU A 140 8.68 9.70 4.53
N GLU A 141 9.44 9.63 5.62
CA GLU A 141 9.30 10.52 6.78
C GLU A 141 10.66 11.13 7.13
N PRO A 142 11.20 12.03 6.27
CA PRO A 142 12.48 12.64 6.54
C PRO A 142 12.40 13.58 7.74
N THR A 143 13.47 13.63 8.52
CA THR A 143 13.65 14.55 9.63
C THR A 143 15.13 14.85 9.82
N PHE A 144 15.44 15.90 10.58
CA PHE A 144 16.77 16.22 11.09
C PHE A 144 16.63 17.02 12.38
N ALA A 145 17.71 17.12 13.12
CA ALA A 145 17.76 17.96 14.32
C ALA A 145 18.70 19.15 14.09
N THR A 146 18.30 20.31 14.60
CA THR A 146 19.13 21.51 14.68
C THR A 146 19.60 21.69 16.13
N PRO A 147 20.82 22.23 16.37
CA PRO A 147 21.22 22.60 17.72
C PRO A 147 20.37 23.78 18.23
N GLU A 148 20.13 23.83 19.55
CA GLU A 148 19.42 24.94 20.17
C GLU A 148 20.15 26.29 19.97
N VAL A 149 21.49 26.26 19.91
CA VAL A 149 22.34 27.43 19.74
C VAL A 149 23.44 27.13 18.73
N GLN A 150 23.58 28.00 17.75
CA GLN A 150 24.65 28.01 16.76
C GLN A 150 25.38 29.36 16.80
N CYS A 151 26.72 29.36 16.88
CA CYS A 151 27.49 30.59 16.75
C CYS A 151 27.76 30.96 15.28
N ALA A 152 27.76 32.26 14.99
CA ALA A 152 28.02 32.75 13.64
C ALA A 152 29.41 32.31 13.16
N GLY A 153 29.48 31.75 11.94
CA GLY A 153 30.69 31.26 11.30
C GLY A 153 31.16 29.87 11.72
N GLU A 154 30.55 29.26 12.75
CA GLU A 154 30.84 27.87 13.09
C GLU A 154 30.21 26.86 12.12
N GLN A 155 30.86 25.72 11.99
CA GLN A 155 30.33 24.62 11.19
C GLN A 155 29.17 23.96 11.92
N LEU A 156 28.07 23.84 11.22
CA LEU A 156 26.87 23.08 11.61
C LEU A 156 26.86 21.78 10.82
N GLU A 157 26.85 20.63 11.49
CA GLU A 157 26.61 19.35 10.85
C GLU A 157 25.12 19.00 10.95
N LEU A 158 24.54 18.63 9.80
CA LEU A 158 23.17 18.17 9.67
C LEU A 158 23.15 16.74 9.17
N VAL A 159 22.34 15.91 9.81
CA VAL A 159 22.18 14.50 9.48
C VAL A 159 20.72 14.26 9.13
N ALA A 160 20.47 13.79 7.89
CA ALA A 160 19.15 13.37 7.47
C ALA A 160 18.82 12.02 8.13
N LEU A 161 17.65 11.95 8.73
CA LEU A 161 17.08 10.76 9.38
C LEU A 161 15.71 10.48 8.77
N GLY A 162 15.23 9.24 8.88
CA GLY A 162 13.89 8.87 8.40
C GLY A 162 13.81 7.47 7.81
N ASN A 163 12.64 7.14 7.25
CA ASN A 163 12.36 5.86 6.62
C ASN A 163 12.76 5.88 5.13
N PHE A 164 14.05 5.97 4.85
CA PHE A 164 14.60 5.91 3.49
C PHE A 164 15.89 5.11 3.45
N THR A 165 16.24 4.57 2.30
CA THR A 165 17.41 3.72 2.13
C THR A 165 18.62 4.51 1.62
N SER A 166 19.74 3.82 1.43
CA SER A 166 20.93 4.42 0.82
C SER A 166 20.76 4.73 -0.67
N ALA A 167 19.65 4.30 -1.29
CA ALA A 167 19.33 4.61 -2.69
C ALA A 167 18.61 5.96 -2.83
N ALA A 168 18.12 6.53 -1.72
CA ALA A 168 17.43 7.80 -1.73
C ALA A 168 18.32 8.97 -2.17
N VAL A 169 17.73 9.88 -2.93
CA VAL A 169 18.34 11.18 -3.25
C VAL A 169 17.97 12.15 -2.14
N VAL A 170 18.96 12.58 -1.37
CA VAL A 170 18.81 13.53 -0.25
C VAL A 170 19.38 14.88 -0.66
N SER A 171 18.59 15.93 -0.55
CA SER A 171 18.94 17.31 -0.88
C SER A 171 18.53 18.27 0.22
N TRP A 172 19.33 19.33 0.36
CA TRP A 172 19.16 20.36 1.37
C TRP A 172 19.12 21.74 0.72
N ASP A 173 18.15 22.56 1.11
CA ASP A 173 18.17 24.00 0.94
C ASP A 173 18.45 24.64 2.31
N LEU A 174 19.64 25.20 2.43
CA LEU A 174 20.17 25.81 3.66
C LEU A 174 19.97 27.33 3.69
N GLY A 175 19.38 27.86 2.59
CA GLY A 175 19.11 29.27 2.42
C GLY A 175 20.30 30.08 1.87
N ALA A 176 20.01 31.23 1.28
CA ALA A 176 21.00 32.06 0.56
C ALA A 176 22.15 32.62 1.45
N THR A 177 21.98 32.61 2.77
CA THR A 177 22.97 33.11 3.75
C THR A 177 23.88 32.03 4.30
N ALA A 178 23.56 30.79 4.02
CA ALA A 178 24.38 29.64 4.37
C ALA A 178 25.54 29.44 3.38
N SER A 179 26.60 28.83 3.86
CA SER A 179 27.75 28.42 3.03
C SER A 179 28.05 26.95 3.29
N PRO A 180 27.75 26.06 2.33
CA PRO A 180 27.04 26.28 1.06
C PRO A 180 25.53 26.59 1.26
N SER A 181 24.86 27.18 0.28
CA SER A 181 23.42 27.45 0.32
C SER A 181 22.55 26.24 0.04
N THR A 182 23.09 25.25 -0.65
CA THR A 182 22.48 23.96 -0.95
C THR A 182 23.51 22.85 -0.81
N ALA A 183 23.05 21.65 -0.47
CA ALA A 183 23.93 20.49 -0.34
C ALA A 183 23.16 19.20 -0.70
N THR A 184 23.87 18.10 -0.91
CA THR A 184 23.30 16.77 -1.16
C THR A 184 24.00 15.71 -0.28
N GLY A 185 23.24 14.68 0.08
CA GLY A 185 23.74 13.57 0.91
C GLY A 185 23.11 13.54 2.28
N THR A 186 23.28 12.41 2.97
CA THR A 186 22.68 12.15 4.29
C THR A 186 23.36 12.93 5.41
N VAL A 187 24.63 13.32 5.23
CA VAL A 187 25.38 14.15 6.18
C VAL A 187 25.96 15.33 5.42
N VAL A 188 25.64 16.55 5.88
CA VAL A 188 26.12 17.79 5.27
C VAL A 188 26.64 18.75 6.33
N GLN A 189 27.52 19.63 5.91
CA GLN A 189 28.06 20.70 6.76
C GLN A 189 27.78 22.05 6.13
N ALA A 190 27.38 23.00 6.98
CA ALA A 190 27.10 24.38 6.59
C ALA A 190 27.56 25.36 7.66
N SER A 191 27.69 26.62 7.30
CA SER A 191 27.92 27.71 8.26
C SER A 191 27.08 28.93 7.90
N TYR A 192 26.71 29.73 8.91
CA TYR A 192 25.95 30.96 8.77
C TYR A 192 26.77 32.12 9.33
N SER A 193 27.02 33.12 8.51
CA SER A 193 27.76 34.31 8.92
C SER A 193 26.89 35.42 9.51
N GLY A 194 25.57 35.40 9.19
CA GLY A 194 24.60 36.38 9.69
C GLY A 194 23.95 35.91 10.98
N LEU A 195 23.46 36.86 11.78
CA LEU A 195 22.68 36.57 12.99
C LEU A 195 21.22 36.46 12.64
N GLY A 196 20.49 35.57 13.32
CA GLY A 196 19.06 35.41 13.11
C GLY A 196 18.62 33.96 13.06
N ARG A 197 17.39 33.74 12.60
CA ARG A 197 16.79 32.41 12.44
C ARG A 197 16.68 32.07 10.96
N TYR A 198 17.21 30.93 10.56
CA TYR A 198 17.29 30.48 9.17
C TYR A 198 16.55 29.16 9.01
N PRO A 199 15.54 29.10 8.13
CA PRO A 199 14.88 27.84 7.81
C PRO A 199 15.82 26.95 7.00
N ILE A 200 15.72 25.66 7.23
CA ILE A 200 16.44 24.60 6.54
C ILE A 200 15.40 23.63 6.00
N LEU A 201 15.44 23.37 4.70
CA LEU A 201 14.57 22.38 4.05
C LEU A 201 15.40 21.16 3.71
N LEU A 202 14.96 20.00 4.19
CA LEU A 202 15.39 18.68 3.77
C LEU A 202 14.37 18.10 2.80
N SER A 203 14.80 17.65 1.62
CA SER A 203 13.96 16.92 0.67
C SER A 203 14.60 15.58 0.36
N VAL A 204 13.77 14.53 0.39
CA VAL A 204 14.18 13.15 0.12
C VAL A 204 13.29 12.59 -0.99
N THR A 205 13.93 11.99 -1.99
CA THR A 205 13.23 11.33 -3.11
C THR A 205 13.73 9.89 -3.22
N GLU A 206 12.82 8.93 -3.21
CA GLU A 206 13.11 7.50 -3.39
C GLU A 206 11.92 6.82 -4.07
N ASN A 207 12.17 5.91 -5.02
CA ASN A 207 11.15 5.16 -5.77
C ASN A 207 10.06 6.03 -6.42
N GLY A 208 10.42 7.25 -6.85
CA GLY A 208 9.46 8.22 -7.39
C GLY A 208 8.68 9.03 -6.34
N CYS A 209 8.79 8.67 -5.05
CA CYS A 209 8.17 9.40 -3.94
C CYS A 209 9.06 10.56 -3.51
N GLU A 210 8.43 11.65 -3.10
CA GLU A 210 9.11 12.82 -2.54
C GLU A 210 8.47 13.22 -1.20
N ALA A 211 9.31 13.45 -0.20
CA ALA A 211 8.89 14.00 1.07
C ALA A 211 9.89 15.05 1.55
N SER A 212 9.41 15.98 2.34
CA SER A 212 10.24 17.07 2.85
C SER A 212 9.97 17.37 4.33
N TYR A 213 10.98 17.91 4.98
CA TYR A 213 10.90 18.35 6.36
C TYR A 213 11.59 19.71 6.49
N VAL A 214 10.99 20.59 7.28
CA VAL A 214 11.52 21.96 7.53
C VAL A 214 11.72 22.15 9.03
N ASP A 215 12.90 22.59 9.38
CA ASP A 215 13.22 23.12 10.70
C ASP A 215 14.08 24.40 10.54
N SER A 216 14.52 25.01 11.62
CA SER A 216 15.30 26.25 11.56
C SER A 216 16.40 26.27 12.61
N VAL A 217 17.54 26.83 12.24
CA VAL A 217 18.65 27.11 13.16
C VAL A 217 18.65 28.58 13.60
N SER A 218 18.90 28.82 14.89
CA SER A 218 19.07 30.16 15.45
C SER A 218 20.56 30.47 15.62
N VAL A 219 21.03 31.49 14.94
CA VAL A 219 22.46 31.90 14.93
C VAL A 219 22.67 33.13 15.76
N PHE A 220 23.59 33.01 16.71
CA PHE A 220 23.93 34.03 17.68
C PHE A 220 25.36 34.52 17.52
N PRO A 221 25.69 35.76 17.98
CA PRO A 221 27.07 36.22 17.99
C PRO A 221 27.92 35.41 18.99
N TYR A 222 29.22 35.35 18.75
CA TYR A 222 30.16 34.86 19.76
C TYR A 222 30.06 35.73 21.02
N PRO A 223 30.04 35.12 22.21
CA PRO A 223 30.15 35.90 23.45
C PRO A 223 31.49 36.60 23.53
N THR A 224 31.46 37.89 23.67
CA THR A 224 32.67 38.68 23.97
C THR A 224 32.79 38.85 25.48
N ALA A 225 33.87 38.31 26.05
CA ALA A 225 34.19 38.58 27.44
C ALA A 225 34.96 39.92 27.52
N ASP A 226 34.37 40.89 28.17
CA ASP A 226 35.08 42.16 28.51
C ASP A 226 35.39 42.13 30.00
N PHE A 227 36.63 42.49 30.36
CA PHE A 227 37.11 42.53 31.72
C PHE A 227 37.69 43.92 32.00
N ASP A 228 36.95 44.70 32.73
CA ASP A 228 37.44 45.99 33.23
C ASP A 228 38.13 45.78 34.59
N SER A 229 39.42 45.94 34.62
CA SER A 229 40.18 45.91 35.86
C SER A 229 40.49 47.36 36.31
N GLU A 230 39.77 47.82 37.33
CA GLU A 230 40.26 49.02 38.08
C GLU A 230 41.63 48.69 38.69
N ARG A 231 42.67 49.26 38.09
CA ARG A 231 43.99 49.27 38.72
C ARG A 231 44.04 50.35 39.83
N GLU A 232 43.64 49.99 40.99
CA GLU A 232 44.09 50.76 42.13
C GLU A 232 45.57 50.42 42.44
N ALA A 233 46.41 51.29 42.12
CA ALA A 233 47.80 51.25 42.60
C ALA A 233 47.87 51.88 44.00
N CYS A 234 48.05 51.07 45.01
CA CYS A 234 48.45 51.55 46.32
C CYS A 234 49.89 52.08 46.27
N VAL A 235 50.06 53.32 46.60
CA VAL A 235 51.38 53.99 46.82
C VAL A 235 51.80 53.75 48.27
#